data_475147690ace4c07787c1e325650cb78
#
_entry.id   475147690ace4c07787c1e325650cb78
#
_cell.length_a   1.000
_cell.length_b   1.000
_cell.length_c   1.000
_cell.angle_alpha   90.00
_cell.angle_beta   90.00
_cell.angle_gamma   90.00
#
_symmetry.space_group_name_H-M   'P 1'
#
loop_
_entity.id
_entity.type
_entity.pdbx_description
1 polymer ?
#
loop_
_entity_poly.entity_id
_entity_poly.type
_entity_poly.pdbx_seq_one_letter_code
_entity_poly.pdbx_strand_id
1 'polypeptide(L)'
;MTKQGKVYLIGAGPGDPGLLGLKAKECLQTADAVVYDRLADPRILAFARKDAEMVYVGKASANHTMRQPDINKLLVKLAAEGKVVARLKGGDPFVFGRGGEEAIELREAGLPFEFVPGVTSAIAVAEYAGIPVTHRHVATSFAVITGHEDPTKGESTIHWKGLATSVDTLVFLMGVENIEKISRELIANGRSADCPASVIRWGTHPEQRTLITTLGKAAADVKATGMKPPAIFLVGEVVRLREQLQWFDNKPLFGKTVIVTRARAQASALTKKLEAQGAKVIEAPAIKIVPAADYAPLDNAIANINDYKWLVFTSANGVDYFFERLGAAKKDARALANVTLAAIGSATAKALAEHGLTADLIPSAYKAEELAEALAGEITAGDKILLARAKVAREVLPESLRKIGAIVDVVTAYETVADCKNKDELIEALESGEASIVTFTSSSTVTNLLEVLGDKKELLNKAALAAIGPVTADTLKKHGYTPAINAAEYTIDGLMTAITNFYNK
;
A
#
# COMPACT_ATOMS: atom_id res chain seq x y z
N MET A 1 29.02 19.37 -21.38
CA MET A 1 28.95 17.89 -21.46
C MET A 1 27.49 17.53 -21.24
N THR A 2 26.82 16.95 -22.25
CA THR A 2 25.47 16.42 -22.10
C THR A 2 25.50 15.34 -21.03
N LYS A 3 24.62 15.40 -20.04
CA LYS A 3 24.49 14.40 -18.97
C LYS A 3 24.19 13.06 -19.66
N GLN A 4 25.10 12.09 -19.56
CA GLN A 4 24.86 10.76 -20.11
C GLN A 4 23.80 10.06 -19.25
N GLY A 5 22.74 9.55 -19.88
CA GLY A 5 21.71 8.80 -19.18
C GLY A 5 22.21 7.43 -18.74
N LYS A 6 21.45 6.78 -17.86
CA LYS A 6 21.76 5.45 -17.33
C LYS A 6 20.47 4.64 -17.17
N VAL A 7 20.53 3.33 -17.39
CA VAL A 7 19.39 2.42 -17.15
C VAL A 7 19.69 1.51 -15.95
N TYR A 8 18.78 1.48 -15.00
CA TYR A 8 18.73 0.48 -13.95
C TYR A 8 17.71 -0.61 -14.33
N LEU A 9 18.16 -1.85 -14.47
CA LEU A 9 17.32 -3.03 -14.70
C LEU A 9 16.98 -3.63 -13.34
N ILE A 10 15.77 -3.34 -12.84
CA ILE A 10 15.40 -3.52 -11.45
C ILE A 10 14.41 -4.66 -11.30
N GLY A 11 14.70 -5.61 -10.39
CA GLY A 11 13.72 -6.58 -9.92
C GLY A 11 12.76 -5.98 -8.92
N ALA A 12 11.46 -6.01 -9.24
CA ALA A 12 10.38 -5.53 -8.38
C ALA A 12 10.01 -6.52 -7.28
N GLY A 13 10.55 -7.74 -7.32
CA GLY A 13 10.08 -8.81 -6.45
C GLY A 13 8.77 -9.47 -6.93
N PRO A 14 8.21 -10.39 -6.13
CA PRO A 14 7.11 -11.26 -6.53
C PRO A 14 5.71 -10.64 -6.40
N GLY A 15 5.59 -9.46 -5.75
CA GLY A 15 4.31 -8.78 -5.51
C GLY A 15 4.24 -8.01 -4.21
N ASP A 16 4.64 -8.59 -3.08
CA ASP A 16 4.70 -7.85 -1.80
C ASP A 16 5.72 -6.70 -1.89
N PRO A 17 5.31 -5.41 -1.74
CA PRO A 17 6.23 -4.28 -1.76
C PRO A 17 7.29 -4.33 -0.66
N GLY A 18 7.04 -5.06 0.43
CA GLY A 18 8.00 -5.28 1.52
C GLY A 18 9.22 -6.09 1.10
N LEU A 19 9.15 -6.79 -0.06
CA LEU A 19 10.25 -7.55 -0.63
C LEU A 19 11.08 -6.75 -1.66
N LEU A 20 10.77 -5.47 -1.85
CA LEU A 20 11.57 -4.60 -2.70
C LEU A 20 12.93 -4.32 -2.05
N GLY A 21 14.01 -4.57 -2.78
CA GLY A 21 15.36 -4.26 -2.30
C GLY A 21 15.57 -2.76 -2.03
N LEU A 22 16.33 -2.40 -0.99
CA LEU A 22 16.62 -0.99 -0.65
C LEU A 22 17.20 -0.23 -1.84
N LYS A 23 18.16 -0.82 -2.56
CA LYS A 23 18.76 -0.23 -3.77
C LYS A 23 17.73 0.00 -4.88
N ALA A 24 16.77 -0.91 -5.04
CA ALA A 24 15.67 -0.75 -6.00
C ALA A 24 14.83 0.50 -5.67
N LYS A 25 14.49 0.69 -4.40
CA LYS A 25 13.78 1.88 -3.92
C LYS A 25 14.56 3.17 -4.17
N GLU A 26 15.86 3.19 -3.87
CA GLU A 26 16.74 4.35 -4.12
C GLU A 26 16.81 4.70 -5.62
N CYS A 27 16.92 3.69 -6.49
CA CYS A 27 16.89 3.88 -7.93
C CYS A 27 15.57 4.49 -8.40
N LEU A 28 14.42 4.03 -7.88
CA LEU A 28 13.11 4.60 -8.21
C LEU A 28 12.99 6.06 -7.75
N GLN A 29 13.53 6.39 -6.58
CA GLN A 29 13.50 7.75 -6.02
C GLN A 29 14.38 8.75 -6.80
N THR A 30 15.31 8.27 -7.61
CA THR A 30 16.24 9.11 -8.39
C THR A 30 16.00 9.07 -9.90
N ALA A 31 15.15 8.14 -10.39
CA ALA A 31 14.87 7.97 -11.80
C ALA A 31 14.07 9.15 -12.39
N ASP A 32 14.46 9.57 -13.62
CA ASP A 32 13.72 10.54 -14.43
C ASP A 32 12.55 9.88 -15.17
N ALA A 33 12.69 8.56 -15.48
CA ALA A 33 11.63 7.76 -16.11
C ALA A 33 11.56 6.36 -15.48
N VAL A 34 10.34 5.85 -15.30
CA VAL A 34 10.07 4.49 -14.80
C VAL A 34 9.32 3.72 -15.88
N VAL A 35 9.97 2.69 -16.41
CA VAL A 35 9.40 1.78 -17.43
C VAL A 35 8.98 0.48 -16.74
N TYR A 36 7.69 0.16 -16.74
CA TYR A 36 7.14 -0.93 -15.94
C TYR A 36 6.05 -1.73 -16.68
N ASP A 37 5.78 -2.94 -16.22
CA ASP A 37 4.73 -3.82 -16.74
C ASP A 37 3.74 -4.26 -15.64
N ARG A 38 2.75 -5.09 -16.01
CA ARG A 38 1.67 -5.55 -15.14
C ARG A 38 2.13 -6.38 -13.92
N LEU A 39 3.32 -6.98 -13.96
CA LEU A 39 3.82 -7.84 -12.88
C LEU A 39 4.51 -7.04 -11.76
N ALA A 40 4.78 -5.75 -11.98
CA ALA A 40 5.23 -4.86 -10.93
C ALA A 40 4.00 -4.37 -10.12
N ASP A 41 4.01 -4.59 -8.81
CA ASP A 41 2.91 -4.13 -7.95
C ASP A 41 2.77 -2.59 -8.01
N PRO A 42 1.56 -2.05 -8.25
CA PRO A 42 1.35 -0.60 -8.34
C PRO A 42 1.81 0.19 -7.11
N ARG A 43 1.82 -0.43 -5.92
CA ARG A 43 2.29 0.21 -4.67
C ARG A 43 3.79 0.52 -4.71
N ILE A 44 4.58 -0.23 -5.49
CA ILE A 44 6.01 0.03 -5.69
C ILE A 44 6.23 1.32 -6.51
N LEU A 45 5.31 1.64 -7.43
CA LEU A 45 5.39 2.85 -8.24
C LEU A 45 5.28 4.13 -7.40
N ALA A 46 4.67 4.04 -6.21
CA ALA A 46 4.58 5.15 -5.28
C ALA A 46 5.95 5.59 -4.70
N PHE A 47 7.00 4.78 -4.83
CA PHE A 47 8.36 5.17 -4.47
C PHE A 47 9.06 6.04 -5.52
N ALA A 48 8.53 6.11 -6.74
CA ALA A 48 9.07 6.98 -7.78
C ALA A 48 8.89 8.46 -7.43
N ARG A 49 9.76 9.31 -7.98
CA ARG A 49 9.58 10.76 -7.89
C ARG A 49 8.23 11.18 -8.48
N LYS A 50 7.63 12.22 -7.93
CA LYS A 50 6.32 12.73 -8.39
C LYS A 50 6.35 13.26 -9.83
N ASP A 51 7.50 13.71 -10.27
CA ASP A 51 7.77 14.28 -11.60
C ASP A 51 8.42 13.27 -12.56
N ALA A 52 8.62 12.01 -12.14
CA ALA A 52 9.13 10.96 -13.02
C ALA A 52 8.13 10.62 -14.14
N GLU A 53 8.64 10.43 -15.35
CA GLU A 53 7.84 9.95 -16.48
C GLU A 53 7.48 8.47 -16.28
N MET A 54 6.19 8.15 -16.20
CA MET A 54 5.69 6.79 -15.98
C MET A 54 5.32 6.14 -17.31
N VAL A 55 6.06 5.10 -17.74
CA VAL A 55 5.88 4.43 -19.03
C VAL A 55 5.46 2.98 -18.83
N TYR A 56 4.18 2.69 -19.09
CA TYR A 56 3.65 1.33 -19.04
C TYR A 56 3.93 0.58 -20.35
N VAL A 57 4.57 -0.59 -20.26
CA VAL A 57 4.94 -1.43 -21.43
C VAL A 57 4.30 -2.81 -21.44
N GLY A 58 3.39 -3.08 -20.50
CA GLY A 58 2.66 -4.34 -20.40
C GLY A 58 1.55 -4.48 -21.44
N LYS A 59 0.87 -5.65 -21.43
CA LYS A 59 -0.33 -5.88 -22.25
C LYS A 59 -1.48 -5.01 -21.72
N ALA A 60 -1.90 -4.01 -22.49
CA ALA A 60 -3.16 -3.31 -22.27
C ALA A 60 -4.31 -4.13 -22.90
N SER A 61 -5.50 -4.05 -22.32
CA SER A 61 -6.69 -4.80 -22.74
C SER A 61 -7.24 -4.43 -24.14
N ALA A 62 -6.68 -3.41 -24.78
CA ALA A 62 -7.05 -2.96 -26.12
C ALA A 62 -5.82 -2.53 -26.92
N ASN A 63 -5.34 -3.38 -27.79
CA ASN A 63 -4.61 -3.11 -29.04
C ASN A 63 -3.12 -2.81 -29.10
N HIS A 64 -2.28 -2.63 -28.12
CA HIS A 64 -0.84 -2.63 -28.39
C HIS A 64 -0.01 -3.18 -27.21
N THR A 65 0.34 -4.46 -27.29
CA THR A 65 1.44 -5.01 -26.48
C THR A 65 2.74 -4.54 -27.11
N MET A 66 3.53 -3.76 -26.40
CA MET A 66 4.88 -3.43 -26.85
C MET A 66 5.71 -4.72 -26.90
N ARG A 67 6.33 -5.02 -28.07
CA ARG A 67 7.17 -6.21 -28.21
C ARG A 67 8.52 -5.95 -27.56
N GLN A 68 9.22 -7.01 -27.14
CA GLN A 68 10.51 -6.86 -26.47
C GLN A 68 11.53 -6.00 -27.25
N PRO A 69 11.68 -6.14 -28.59
CA PRO A 69 12.56 -5.24 -29.33
C PRO A 69 12.17 -3.76 -29.25
N ASP A 70 10.89 -3.46 -29.13
CA ASP A 70 10.40 -2.09 -29.01
C ASP A 70 10.65 -1.53 -27.61
N ILE A 71 10.55 -2.38 -26.57
CA ILE A 71 10.93 -2.03 -25.20
C ILE A 71 12.43 -1.72 -25.13
N ASN A 72 13.27 -2.56 -25.75
CA ASN A 72 14.71 -2.36 -25.77
C ASN A 72 15.07 -1.01 -26.44
N LYS A 73 14.48 -0.71 -27.62
CA LYS A 73 14.64 0.58 -28.29
C LYS A 73 14.16 1.76 -27.45
N LEU A 74 13.06 1.60 -26.71
CA LEU A 74 12.56 2.63 -25.79
C LEU A 74 13.58 2.93 -24.69
N LEU A 75 14.16 1.91 -24.06
CA LEU A 75 15.20 2.08 -23.03
C LEU A 75 16.43 2.81 -23.59
N VAL A 76 16.90 2.40 -24.77
CA VAL A 76 18.01 3.07 -25.46
C VAL A 76 17.68 4.53 -25.74
N LYS A 77 16.48 4.82 -26.27
CA LYS A 77 16.03 6.19 -26.55
C LYS A 77 16.05 7.07 -25.31
N LEU A 78 15.38 6.63 -24.23
CA LEU A 78 15.27 7.42 -22.99
C LEU A 78 16.65 7.70 -22.37
N ALA A 79 17.56 6.70 -22.39
CA ALA A 79 18.90 6.88 -21.88
C ALA A 79 19.76 7.77 -22.79
N ALA A 80 19.61 7.70 -24.11
CA ALA A 80 20.28 8.58 -25.05
C ALA A 80 19.83 10.05 -24.88
N GLU A 81 18.60 10.30 -24.46
CA GLU A 81 18.10 11.63 -24.08
C GLU A 81 18.71 12.18 -22.77
N GLY A 82 19.61 11.43 -22.12
CA GLY A 82 20.27 11.83 -20.87
C GLY A 82 19.50 11.50 -19.60
N LYS A 83 18.41 10.73 -19.69
CA LYS A 83 17.56 10.35 -18.55
C LYS A 83 18.17 9.20 -17.75
N VAL A 84 17.96 9.24 -16.44
CA VAL A 84 18.11 8.07 -15.54
C VAL A 84 16.84 7.27 -15.61
N VAL A 85 16.89 6.04 -16.11
CA VAL A 85 15.74 5.18 -16.36
C VAL A 85 15.71 4.02 -15.36
N ALA A 86 14.60 3.83 -14.67
CA ALA A 86 14.32 2.64 -13.87
C ALA A 86 13.43 1.70 -14.69
N ARG A 87 13.98 0.60 -15.21
CA ARG A 87 13.22 -0.50 -15.84
C ARG A 87 12.80 -1.48 -14.73
N LEU A 88 11.55 -1.41 -14.30
CA LEU A 88 11.00 -2.23 -13.23
C LEU A 88 10.37 -3.50 -13.80
N LYS A 89 10.82 -4.67 -13.36
CA LYS A 89 10.44 -5.99 -13.86
C LYS A 89 9.94 -6.87 -12.71
N GLY A 90 8.82 -7.57 -12.87
CA GLY A 90 8.36 -8.53 -11.87
C GLY A 90 9.40 -9.60 -11.57
N GLY A 91 9.55 -9.98 -10.30
CA GLY A 91 10.57 -10.92 -9.85
C GLY A 91 11.99 -10.38 -9.97
N ASP A 92 12.85 -11.11 -10.64
CA ASP A 92 14.26 -10.78 -10.91
C ASP A 92 14.51 -10.58 -12.41
N PRO A 93 15.33 -9.60 -12.84
CA PRO A 93 15.59 -9.33 -14.26
C PRO A 93 16.23 -10.50 -15.02
N PHE A 94 17.01 -11.36 -14.35
CA PHE A 94 17.71 -12.47 -14.95
C PHE A 94 16.97 -13.81 -14.87
N VAL A 95 15.95 -13.94 -14.01
CA VAL A 95 15.18 -15.18 -13.89
C VAL A 95 13.97 -15.13 -14.81
N PHE A 96 14.15 -15.54 -16.07
CA PHE A 96 13.16 -15.48 -17.16
C PHE A 96 12.58 -14.07 -17.41
N GLY A 97 13.27 -13.03 -16.92
CA GLY A 97 12.86 -11.64 -17.04
C GLY A 97 13.35 -10.94 -18.33
N ARG A 98 14.16 -11.58 -19.16
CA ARG A 98 14.75 -11.03 -20.41
C ARG A 98 15.63 -9.79 -20.20
N GLY A 99 16.07 -9.52 -18.95
CA GLY A 99 16.94 -8.38 -18.63
C GLY A 99 18.29 -8.44 -19.36
N GLY A 100 18.79 -9.64 -19.67
CA GLY A 100 20.01 -9.83 -20.46
C GLY A 100 19.88 -9.26 -21.88
N GLU A 101 18.73 -9.46 -22.55
CA GLU A 101 18.46 -8.92 -23.88
C GLU A 101 18.42 -7.38 -23.87
N GLU A 102 17.74 -6.79 -22.86
CA GLU A 102 17.67 -5.34 -22.64
C GLU A 102 19.08 -4.75 -22.43
N ALA A 103 19.94 -5.43 -21.65
CA ALA A 103 21.29 -4.96 -21.35
C ALA A 103 22.25 -5.07 -22.55
N ILE A 104 22.10 -6.10 -23.39
CA ILE A 104 22.92 -6.26 -24.61
C ILE A 104 22.70 -5.08 -25.55
N GLU A 105 21.44 -4.71 -25.82
CA GLU A 105 21.14 -3.57 -26.70
C GLU A 105 21.63 -2.23 -26.12
N LEU A 106 21.54 -2.04 -24.80
CA LEU A 106 22.09 -0.86 -24.13
C LEU A 106 23.62 -0.79 -24.31
N ARG A 107 24.31 -1.93 -24.18
CA ARG A 107 25.75 -2.02 -24.37
C ARG A 107 26.15 -1.70 -25.83
N GLU A 108 25.43 -2.25 -26.80
CA GLU A 108 25.64 -1.99 -28.23
C GLU A 108 25.45 -0.51 -28.57
N ALA A 109 24.50 0.15 -27.87
CA ALA A 109 24.29 1.60 -27.97
C ALA A 109 25.31 2.45 -27.21
N GLY A 110 26.29 1.84 -26.50
CA GLY A 110 27.26 2.57 -25.69
C GLY A 110 26.70 3.24 -24.43
N LEU A 111 25.55 2.79 -23.95
CA LEU A 111 24.86 3.37 -22.81
C LEU A 111 25.14 2.62 -21.51
N PRO A 112 25.39 3.31 -20.39
CA PRO A 112 25.62 2.67 -19.10
C PRO A 112 24.35 2.06 -18.54
N PHE A 113 24.47 0.86 -17.97
CA PHE A 113 23.40 0.19 -17.27
C PHE A 113 23.89 -0.50 -16.00
N GLU A 114 22.95 -0.84 -15.12
CA GLU A 114 23.22 -1.57 -13.90
C GLU A 114 22.05 -2.50 -13.57
N PHE A 115 22.35 -3.72 -13.10
CA PHE A 115 21.35 -4.64 -12.61
C PHE A 115 21.13 -4.43 -11.11
N VAL A 116 19.86 -4.41 -10.72
CA VAL A 116 19.44 -4.43 -9.32
C VAL A 116 18.58 -5.68 -9.12
N PRO A 117 19.15 -6.74 -8.52
CA PRO A 117 18.43 -7.99 -8.30
C PRO A 117 17.13 -7.81 -7.53
N GLY A 118 16.17 -8.69 -7.80
CA GLY A 118 14.93 -8.78 -7.05
C GLY A 118 14.66 -10.21 -6.58
N VAL A 119 13.73 -10.38 -5.64
CA VAL A 119 13.34 -11.71 -5.18
C VAL A 119 12.49 -12.38 -6.26
N THR A 120 12.97 -13.49 -6.81
CA THR A 120 12.23 -14.24 -7.83
C THR A 120 10.99 -14.91 -7.24
N SER A 121 9.90 -14.93 -8.01
CA SER A 121 8.67 -15.64 -7.66
C SER A 121 8.88 -17.14 -7.45
N ALA A 122 9.89 -17.74 -8.09
CA ALA A 122 10.21 -19.15 -7.92
C ALA A 122 10.53 -19.54 -6.48
N ILE A 123 11.06 -18.62 -5.69
CA ILE A 123 11.39 -18.82 -4.27
C ILE A 123 10.31 -18.21 -3.39
N ALA A 124 10.04 -16.91 -3.53
CA ALA A 124 9.17 -16.21 -2.60
C ALA A 124 7.71 -16.67 -2.63
N VAL A 125 7.17 -17.05 -3.79
CA VAL A 125 5.79 -17.55 -3.88
C VAL A 125 5.65 -18.91 -3.19
N ALA A 126 6.65 -19.78 -3.33
CA ALA A 126 6.69 -21.05 -2.61
C ALA A 126 6.78 -20.82 -1.08
N GLU A 127 7.64 -19.91 -0.64
CA GLU A 127 7.83 -19.57 0.77
C GLU A 127 6.56 -18.96 1.39
N TYR A 128 5.86 -18.06 0.69
CA TYR A 128 4.58 -17.52 1.13
C TYR A 128 3.46 -18.56 1.17
N ALA A 129 3.56 -19.62 0.37
CA ALA A 129 2.68 -20.77 0.48
C ALA A 129 3.12 -21.77 1.58
N GLY A 130 4.18 -21.49 2.34
CA GLY A 130 4.72 -22.42 3.35
C GLY A 130 5.38 -23.66 2.75
N ILE A 131 5.92 -23.57 1.54
CA ILE A 131 6.59 -24.67 0.85
C ILE A 131 8.05 -24.28 0.62
N PRO A 132 9.02 -24.82 1.36
CA PRO A 132 10.42 -24.52 1.13
C PRO A 132 10.89 -25.22 -0.16
N VAL A 133 11.68 -24.53 -0.99
CA VAL A 133 12.22 -25.15 -2.22
C VAL A 133 13.35 -26.16 -1.92
N THR A 134 13.98 -26.06 -0.75
CA THR A 134 14.94 -27.02 -0.19
C THR A 134 14.66 -27.27 1.28
N HIS A 135 14.91 -28.48 1.77
CA HIS A 135 14.79 -28.81 3.20
C HIS A 135 15.71 -29.96 3.54
N ARG A 136 16.44 -29.86 4.67
CA ARG A 136 17.34 -30.94 5.13
C ARG A 136 16.55 -32.25 5.25
N HIS A 137 17.08 -33.32 4.71
CA HIS A 137 16.52 -34.69 4.67
C HIS A 137 15.30 -34.87 3.73
N VAL A 138 14.82 -33.80 3.01
CA VAL A 138 13.69 -33.90 2.07
C VAL A 138 14.12 -33.53 0.65
N ALA A 139 14.82 -32.41 0.50
CA ALA A 139 15.25 -31.92 -0.83
C ALA A 139 16.59 -31.18 -0.72
N THR A 140 17.60 -31.68 -1.40
CA THR A 140 18.95 -31.10 -1.46
C THR A 140 19.21 -30.31 -2.73
N SER A 141 18.30 -30.43 -3.69
CA SER A 141 18.39 -29.76 -4.99
C SER A 141 17.05 -29.19 -5.41
N PHE A 142 17.09 -28.04 -6.12
CA PHE A 142 15.91 -27.53 -6.81
C PHE A 142 16.31 -26.93 -8.14
N ALA A 143 15.37 -26.92 -9.09
CA ALA A 143 15.54 -26.30 -10.40
C ALA A 143 14.37 -25.36 -10.71
N VAL A 144 14.67 -24.22 -11.35
CA VAL A 144 13.70 -23.27 -11.86
C VAL A 144 13.65 -23.39 -13.37
N ILE A 145 12.48 -23.71 -13.92
CA ILE A 145 12.30 -24.05 -15.33
C ILE A 145 11.21 -23.13 -15.92
N THR A 146 11.35 -22.73 -17.18
CA THR A 146 10.24 -22.13 -17.91
C THR A 146 9.28 -23.22 -18.37
N GLY A 147 8.00 -23.06 -18.07
CA GLY A 147 6.94 -23.93 -18.59
C GLY A 147 6.43 -23.50 -19.95
N HIS A 148 6.95 -22.39 -20.51
CA HIS A 148 6.60 -21.87 -21.81
C HIS A 148 7.84 -21.70 -22.66
N GLU A 149 8.09 -22.69 -23.54
CA GLU A 149 9.15 -22.64 -24.55
C GLU A 149 8.67 -21.86 -25.78
N ASP A 150 9.61 -21.41 -26.59
CA ASP A 150 9.32 -20.76 -27.86
C ASP A 150 8.61 -21.77 -28.81
N PRO A 151 7.33 -21.52 -29.18
CA PRO A 151 6.58 -22.45 -30.01
C PRO A 151 7.15 -22.61 -31.43
N THR A 152 8.09 -21.74 -31.85
CA THR A 152 8.75 -21.85 -33.17
C THR A 152 9.89 -22.88 -33.17
N LYS A 153 10.33 -23.35 -32.00
CA LYS A 153 11.31 -24.42 -31.88
C LYS A 153 10.63 -25.77 -32.06
N GLY A 154 11.10 -26.57 -33.00
CA GLY A 154 10.50 -27.88 -33.33
C GLY A 154 10.61 -28.90 -32.19
N GLU A 155 11.66 -28.82 -31.36
CA GLU A 155 11.91 -29.75 -30.26
C GLU A 155 12.09 -29.00 -28.93
N SER A 156 11.67 -29.64 -27.83
CA SER A 156 11.88 -29.10 -26.48
C SER A 156 13.38 -29.13 -26.13
N THR A 157 13.86 -28.02 -25.57
CA THR A 157 15.24 -27.95 -25.04
C THR A 157 15.33 -28.38 -23.57
N ILE A 158 14.23 -28.78 -22.97
CA ILE A 158 14.16 -29.22 -21.57
C ILE A 158 14.60 -30.69 -21.46
N HIS A 159 15.62 -30.95 -20.66
CA HIS A 159 16.11 -32.30 -20.39
C HIS A 159 15.22 -33.04 -19.38
N TRP A 160 14.02 -33.48 -19.84
CA TRP A 160 12.98 -34.08 -18.99
C TRP A 160 13.46 -35.22 -18.13
N LYS A 161 14.28 -36.15 -18.70
CA LYS A 161 14.81 -37.30 -17.94
C LYS A 161 15.68 -36.86 -16.76
N GLY A 162 16.58 -35.90 -16.98
CA GLY A 162 17.42 -35.37 -15.90
C GLY A 162 16.59 -34.69 -14.80
N LEU A 163 15.62 -33.86 -15.19
CA LEU A 163 14.73 -33.19 -14.24
C LEU A 163 13.87 -34.19 -13.45
N ALA A 164 13.32 -35.20 -14.12
CA ALA A 164 12.46 -36.19 -13.48
C ALA A 164 13.18 -37.03 -12.43
N THR A 165 14.46 -37.32 -12.60
CA THR A 165 15.17 -38.29 -11.77
C THR A 165 16.25 -37.71 -10.88
N SER A 166 16.83 -36.54 -11.20
CA SER A 166 18.03 -36.03 -10.53
C SER A 166 17.82 -34.74 -9.72
N VAL A 167 16.63 -34.16 -9.76
CA VAL A 167 16.33 -32.91 -9.04
C VAL A 167 15.14 -33.13 -8.11
N ASP A 168 15.29 -32.79 -6.84
CA ASP A 168 14.27 -33.09 -5.82
C ASP A 168 13.04 -32.19 -5.99
N THR A 169 13.24 -30.86 -6.13
CA THR A 169 12.16 -29.89 -6.26
C THR A 169 12.23 -29.19 -7.62
N LEU A 170 11.13 -29.17 -8.34
CA LEU A 170 10.99 -28.48 -9.62
C LEU A 170 10.00 -27.33 -9.49
N VAL A 171 10.41 -26.13 -9.92
CA VAL A 171 9.57 -24.94 -9.93
C VAL A 171 9.41 -24.44 -11.37
N PHE A 172 8.22 -24.58 -11.93
CA PHE A 172 7.92 -24.12 -13.28
C PHE A 172 7.30 -22.73 -13.22
N LEU A 173 7.96 -21.75 -13.82
CA LEU A 173 7.41 -20.44 -14.09
C LEU A 173 6.70 -20.48 -15.45
N MET A 174 5.60 -19.71 -15.60
CA MET A 174 4.79 -19.68 -16.83
C MET A 174 4.27 -21.06 -17.28
N GLY A 175 4.13 -22.01 -16.33
CA GLY A 175 3.82 -23.41 -16.63
C GLY A 175 2.35 -23.79 -16.59
N VAL A 176 1.45 -22.94 -16.07
CA VAL A 176 0.07 -23.34 -15.79
C VAL A 176 -0.71 -23.71 -17.04
N GLU A 177 -0.52 -23.03 -18.14
CA GLU A 177 -1.18 -23.34 -19.42
C GLU A 177 -0.65 -24.65 -20.05
N ASN A 178 0.56 -25.06 -19.69
CA ASN A 178 1.25 -26.25 -20.18
C ASN A 178 1.33 -27.38 -19.13
N ILE A 179 0.58 -27.27 -18.03
CA ILE A 179 0.69 -28.18 -16.87
C ILE A 179 0.44 -29.64 -17.26
N GLU A 180 -0.46 -29.91 -18.19
CA GLU A 180 -0.75 -31.26 -18.70
C GLU A 180 0.47 -31.84 -19.44
N LYS A 181 1.11 -31.05 -20.32
CA LYS A 181 2.33 -31.47 -21.01
C LYS A 181 3.46 -31.71 -20.02
N ILE A 182 3.70 -30.76 -19.08
CA ILE A 182 4.74 -30.83 -18.07
C ILE A 182 4.58 -32.08 -17.22
N SER A 183 3.37 -32.35 -16.74
CA SER A 183 3.08 -33.54 -15.90
C SER A 183 3.30 -34.83 -16.67
N ARG A 184 2.83 -34.92 -17.91
CA ARG A 184 3.02 -36.08 -18.77
C ARG A 184 4.51 -36.37 -19.03
N GLU A 185 5.27 -35.34 -19.40
CA GLU A 185 6.71 -35.50 -19.67
C GLU A 185 7.49 -35.95 -18.43
N LEU A 186 7.21 -35.38 -17.27
CA LEU A 186 7.88 -35.80 -16.02
C LEU A 186 7.54 -37.25 -15.65
N ILE A 187 6.27 -37.66 -15.77
CA ILE A 187 5.84 -39.04 -15.49
C ILE A 187 6.46 -40.02 -16.48
N ALA A 188 6.41 -39.70 -17.77
CA ALA A 188 7.00 -40.57 -18.81
C ALA A 188 8.52 -40.74 -18.66
N ASN A 189 9.21 -39.81 -17.99
CA ASN A 189 10.63 -39.84 -17.73
C ASN A 189 10.97 -40.33 -16.29
N GLY A 190 10.01 -40.88 -15.53
CA GLY A 190 10.27 -41.61 -14.30
C GLY A 190 9.90 -40.88 -12.99
N ARG A 191 9.30 -39.68 -13.02
CA ARG A 191 8.72 -39.06 -11.83
C ARG A 191 7.39 -39.73 -11.47
N SER A 192 7.19 -40.10 -10.20
CA SER A 192 5.92 -40.68 -9.77
C SER A 192 4.72 -39.79 -10.04
N ALA A 193 3.64 -40.37 -10.53
CA ALA A 193 2.35 -39.65 -10.65
C ALA A 193 1.80 -39.18 -9.29
N ASP A 194 2.15 -39.87 -8.21
CA ASP A 194 1.76 -39.52 -6.84
C ASP A 194 2.71 -38.52 -6.18
N CYS A 195 3.76 -38.06 -6.91
CA CYS A 195 4.66 -37.03 -6.41
C CYS A 195 3.83 -35.78 -6.05
N PRO A 196 3.98 -35.23 -4.82
CA PRO A 196 3.26 -34.03 -4.41
C PRO A 196 3.56 -32.86 -5.32
N ALA A 197 2.53 -32.06 -5.59
CA ALA A 197 2.62 -30.89 -6.41
C ALA A 197 1.73 -29.75 -5.87
N SER A 198 2.08 -28.53 -6.21
CA SER A 198 1.30 -27.34 -5.85
C SER A 198 1.25 -26.35 -7.00
N VAL A 199 0.09 -25.71 -7.18
CA VAL A 199 -0.06 -24.54 -8.05
C VAL A 199 -0.39 -23.35 -7.19
N ILE A 200 0.43 -22.29 -7.27
CA ILE A 200 0.25 -21.11 -6.43
C ILE A 200 0.06 -19.91 -7.33
N ARG A 201 -1.12 -19.30 -7.24
CA ARG A 201 -1.53 -18.13 -8.03
C ARG A 201 -1.46 -16.87 -7.17
N TRP A 202 -1.04 -15.75 -7.76
CA TRP A 202 -0.92 -14.47 -7.07
C TRP A 202 -0.17 -14.56 -5.74
N GLY A 203 0.90 -15.39 -5.73
CA GLY A 203 1.70 -15.57 -4.52
C GLY A 203 2.24 -14.24 -4.01
N THR A 204 2.36 -14.12 -2.69
CA THR A 204 2.73 -12.93 -1.92
C THR A 204 1.68 -11.81 -1.89
N HIS A 205 0.59 -11.95 -2.62
CA HIS A 205 -0.55 -11.04 -2.56
C HIS A 205 -1.62 -11.55 -1.59
N PRO A 206 -2.46 -10.66 -1.04
CA PRO A 206 -3.61 -11.08 -0.21
C PRO A 206 -4.60 -12.02 -0.93
N GLU A 207 -4.62 -11.99 -2.26
CA GLU A 207 -5.43 -12.84 -3.11
C GLU A 207 -4.77 -14.18 -3.46
N GLN A 208 -3.66 -14.53 -2.82
CA GLN A 208 -2.97 -15.79 -3.04
C GLN A 208 -3.92 -16.97 -2.95
N ARG A 209 -3.83 -17.87 -3.93
CA ARG A 209 -4.55 -19.15 -3.93
C ARG A 209 -3.55 -20.28 -4.11
N THR A 210 -3.55 -21.22 -3.17
CA THR A 210 -2.66 -22.37 -3.18
C THR A 210 -3.49 -23.64 -3.40
N LEU A 211 -3.23 -24.34 -4.50
CA LEU A 211 -3.78 -25.66 -4.79
C LEU A 211 -2.73 -26.71 -4.47
N ILE A 212 -3.06 -27.64 -3.59
CA ILE A 212 -2.26 -28.83 -3.28
C ILE A 212 -2.83 -30.02 -4.04
N THR A 213 -1.98 -30.76 -4.72
CA THR A 213 -2.37 -31.88 -5.59
C THR A 213 -1.22 -32.88 -5.73
N THR A 214 -1.31 -33.80 -6.66
CA THR A 214 -0.22 -34.67 -7.11
C THR A 214 0.09 -34.40 -8.58
N LEU A 215 1.27 -34.80 -9.04
CA LEU A 215 1.73 -34.58 -10.40
C LEU A 215 0.70 -35.15 -11.43
N GLY A 216 0.16 -36.34 -11.17
CA GLY A 216 -0.79 -36.99 -12.06
C GLY A 216 -2.19 -36.35 -12.08
N LYS A 217 -2.59 -35.62 -11.03
CA LYS A 217 -3.88 -34.96 -10.94
C LYS A 217 -3.83 -33.47 -11.26
N ALA A 218 -2.64 -32.88 -11.33
CA ALA A 218 -2.45 -31.42 -11.38
C ALA A 218 -3.25 -30.75 -12.52
N ALA A 219 -3.25 -31.31 -13.72
CA ALA A 219 -3.99 -30.75 -14.87
C ALA A 219 -5.50 -30.73 -14.64
N ALA A 220 -6.07 -31.83 -14.12
CA ALA A 220 -7.49 -31.93 -13.83
C ALA A 220 -7.92 -30.96 -12.73
N ASP A 221 -7.13 -30.90 -11.64
CA ASP A 221 -7.44 -30.06 -10.49
C ASP A 221 -7.31 -28.56 -10.82
N VAL A 222 -6.32 -28.16 -11.63
CA VAL A 222 -6.19 -26.78 -12.16
C VAL A 222 -7.42 -26.40 -12.98
N LYS A 223 -7.89 -27.29 -13.85
CA LYS A 223 -9.11 -27.07 -14.64
C LYS A 223 -10.34 -26.94 -13.75
N ALA A 224 -10.50 -27.83 -12.77
CA ALA A 224 -11.64 -27.85 -11.85
C ALA A 224 -11.69 -26.60 -10.95
N THR A 225 -10.53 -26.13 -10.48
CA THR A 225 -10.43 -24.96 -9.60
C THR A 225 -10.37 -23.62 -10.35
N GLY A 226 -10.27 -23.63 -11.67
CA GLY A 226 -10.14 -22.44 -12.50
C GLY A 226 -8.86 -21.63 -12.24
N MET A 227 -7.77 -22.27 -11.83
CA MET A 227 -6.50 -21.62 -11.62
C MET A 227 -5.94 -21.09 -12.95
N LYS A 228 -5.53 -19.81 -12.97
CA LYS A 228 -5.06 -19.10 -14.17
C LYS A 228 -3.72 -18.39 -13.89
N PRO A 229 -2.95 -18.03 -14.93
CA PRO A 229 -1.79 -17.17 -14.77
C PRO A 229 -2.15 -15.80 -14.14
N PRO A 230 -1.21 -15.14 -13.44
CA PRO A 230 0.14 -15.61 -13.13
C PRO A 230 0.14 -16.61 -11.98
N ALA A 231 0.85 -17.71 -12.17
CA ALA A 231 1.03 -18.73 -11.12
C ALA A 231 2.32 -19.52 -11.36
N ILE A 232 2.84 -20.13 -10.29
CA ILE A 232 3.93 -21.10 -10.36
C ILE A 232 3.37 -22.51 -10.21
N PHE A 233 4.04 -23.48 -10.82
CA PHE A 233 3.79 -24.91 -10.61
C PHE A 233 5.00 -25.54 -9.97
N LEU A 234 4.84 -26.09 -8.76
CA LEU A 234 5.91 -26.67 -7.95
C LEU A 234 5.65 -28.18 -7.78
N VAL A 235 6.69 -29.00 -7.96
CA VAL A 235 6.63 -30.46 -7.86
C VAL A 235 7.77 -30.95 -6.96
N GLY A 236 7.46 -31.72 -5.92
CA GLY A 236 8.43 -32.29 -5.00
C GLY A 236 7.87 -32.63 -3.63
N GLU A 237 8.55 -33.49 -2.89
CA GLU A 237 8.15 -33.93 -1.54
C GLU A 237 8.05 -32.77 -0.52
N VAL A 238 8.75 -31.66 -0.76
CA VAL A 238 8.68 -30.45 0.07
C VAL A 238 7.26 -29.86 0.18
N VAL A 239 6.37 -30.19 -0.77
CA VAL A 239 4.97 -29.72 -0.74
C VAL A 239 4.25 -30.22 0.52
N ARG A 240 4.60 -31.41 1.05
CA ARG A 240 4.01 -31.95 2.26
C ARG A 240 4.30 -31.12 3.51
N LEU A 241 5.42 -30.39 3.49
CA LEU A 241 5.83 -29.55 4.63
C LEU A 241 4.90 -28.36 4.85
N ARG A 242 4.10 -28.00 3.83
CA ARG A 242 3.13 -26.92 3.96
C ARG A 242 2.16 -27.11 5.14
N GLU A 243 1.75 -28.33 5.43
CA GLU A 243 0.84 -28.61 6.56
C GLU A 243 1.35 -28.03 7.89
N GLN A 244 2.70 -27.96 8.04
CA GLN A 244 3.35 -27.46 9.24
C GLN A 244 3.88 -26.03 9.09
N LEU A 245 4.10 -25.57 7.86
CA LEU A 245 4.82 -24.32 7.58
C LEU A 245 3.93 -23.23 6.99
N GLN A 246 2.65 -23.49 6.70
CA GLN A 246 1.75 -22.46 6.21
C GLN A 246 1.60 -21.34 7.25
N TRP A 247 1.78 -20.11 6.83
CA TRP A 247 1.78 -18.94 7.72
C TRP A 247 1.04 -17.76 7.14
N PHE A 248 1.16 -17.52 5.83
CA PHE A 248 0.63 -16.31 5.20
C PHE A 248 -0.88 -16.35 5.05
N ASP A 249 -1.41 -17.47 4.58
CA ASP A 249 -2.84 -17.71 4.43
C ASP A 249 -3.55 -18.11 5.75
N ASN A 250 -2.79 -18.29 6.83
CA ASN A 250 -3.31 -18.40 8.20
C ASN A 250 -3.45 -17.05 8.91
N LYS A 251 -3.07 -15.94 8.27
CA LYS A 251 -3.24 -14.61 8.87
C LYS A 251 -4.73 -14.28 9.04
N PRO A 252 -5.12 -13.60 10.13
CA PRO A 252 -6.52 -13.36 10.48
C PRO A 252 -7.36 -12.68 9.42
N LEU A 253 -6.75 -11.82 8.61
CA LEU A 253 -7.42 -11.06 7.55
C LEU A 253 -7.03 -11.52 6.14
N PHE A 254 -6.39 -12.67 6.00
CA PHE A 254 -6.08 -13.22 4.69
C PHE A 254 -7.35 -13.45 3.86
N GLY A 255 -7.31 -13.04 2.60
CA GLY A 255 -8.47 -13.11 1.69
C GLY A 255 -9.60 -12.14 2.01
N LYS A 256 -9.39 -11.19 2.93
CA LYS A 256 -10.34 -10.11 3.22
C LYS A 256 -9.91 -8.82 2.55
N THR A 257 -10.86 -8.15 1.90
CA THR A 257 -10.65 -6.81 1.34
C THR A 257 -11.21 -5.77 2.31
N VAL A 258 -10.37 -4.84 2.74
CA VAL A 258 -10.70 -3.79 3.70
C VAL A 258 -10.61 -2.43 3.03
N ILE A 259 -11.72 -1.69 3.04
CA ILE A 259 -11.78 -0.31 2.56
C ILE A 259 -11.39 0.64 3.69
N VAL A 260 -10.36 1.46 3.48
CA VAL A 260 -9.89 2.48 4.43
C VAL A 260 -10.30 3.85 3.92
N THR A 261 -11.22 4.52 4.66
CA THR A 261 -11.82 5.80 4.24
C THR A 261 -11.08 7.03 4.74
N ARG A 262 -9.95 6.84 5.45
CA ARG A 262 -9.15 7.93 6.04
C ARG A 262 -8.31 8.65 5.00
N ALA A 263 -8.06 9.97 5.20
CA ALA A 263 -7.19 10.76 4.32
C ALA A 263 -5.77 10.15 4.20
N ARG A 264 -5.16 10.20 3.02
CA ARG A 264 -3.91 9.49 2.64
C ARG A 264 -2.77 9.63 3.63
N ALA A 265 -2.49 10.82 4.13
CA ALA A 265 -1.36 11.05 5.06
C ALA A 265 -1.52 10.25 6.38
N GLN A 266 -2.75 9.94 6.77
CA GLN A 266 -3.07 9.25 8.02
C GLN A 266 -3.52 7.79 7.79
N ALA A 267 -3.82 7.39 6.55
CA ALA A 267 -4.22 6.04 6.19
C ALA A 267 -3.07 5.04 6.33
N SER A 268 -1.83 5.47 6.07
CA SER A 268 -0.65 4.61 5.96
C SER A 268 -0.39 3.73 7.19
N ALA A 269 -0.70 4.18 8.41
CA ALA A 269 -0.51 3.39 9.62
C ALA A 269 -1.56 2.27 9.74
N LEU A 270 -2.84 2.55 9.45
CA LEU A 270 -3.91 1.56 9.46
C LEU A 270 -3.73 0.57 8.31
N THR A 271 -3.45 1.06 7.10
CA THR A 271 -3.18 0.24 5.91
C THR A 271 -2.07 -0.78 6.19
N LYS A 272 -0.90 -0.34 6.69
CA LYS A 272 0.21 -1.23 7.02
C LYS A 272 -0.17 -2.31 8.04
N LYS A 273 -0.94 -1.96 9.07
CA LYS A 273 -1.39 -2.91 10.10
C LYS A 273 -2.37 -3.94 9.52
N LEU A 274 -3.29 -3.53 8.65
CA LEU A 274 -4.22 -4.42 7.96
C LEU A 274 -3.49 -5.37 7.01
N GLU A 275 -2.58 -4.86 6.19
CA GLU A 275 -1.75 -5.65 5.28
C GLU A 275 -0.85 -6.65 6.04
N ALA A 276 -0.29 -6.24 7.19
CA ALA A 276 0.48 -7.14 8.04
C ALA A 276 -0.35 -8.33 8.55
N GLN A 277 -1.68 -8.17 8.68
CA GLN A 277 -2.62 -9.25 9.03
C GLN A 277 -3.17 -10.00 7.79
N GLY A 278 -2.65 -9.73 6.60
CA GLY A 278 -2.98 -10.43 5.37
C GLY A 278 -4.15 -9.83 4.57
N ALA A 279 -4.67 -8.66 4.96
CA ALA A 279 -5.75 -8.02 4.23
C ALA A 279 -5.28 -7.42 2.88
N LYS A 280 -6.16 -7.46 1.89
CA LYS A 280 -6.12 -6.52 0.76
C LYS A 280 -6.70 -5.20 1.23
N VAL A 281 -5.98 -4.08 1.03
CA VAL A 281 -6.47 -2.77 1.42
C VAL A 281 -6.74 -1.90 0.19
N ILE A 282 -7.96 -1.37 0.12
CA ILE A 282 -8.35 -0.34 -0.84
C ILE A 282 -8.42 0.99 -0.09
N GLU A 283 -7.49 1.91 -0.38
CA GLU A 283 -7.57 3.25 0.16
C GLU A 283 -8.56 4.08 -0.65
N ALA A 284 -9.70 4.37 -0.03
CA ALA A 284 -10.74 5.21 -0.59
C ALA A 284 -10.96 6.45 0.29
N PRO A 285 -9.96 7.37 0.39
CA PRO A 285 -10.09 8.56 1.18
C PRO A 285 -11.27 9.38 0.66
N ALA A 286 -12.26 9.61 1.52
CA ALA A 286 -13.42 10.42 1.17
C ALA A 286 -13.12 11.92 1.22
N ILE A 287 -11.95 12.29 1.74
CA ILE A 287 -11.50 13.67 1.88
C ILE A 287 -10.03 13.82 1.51
N LYS A 288 -9.70 15.01 1.02
CA LYS A 288 -8.33 15.49 0.86
C LYS A 288 -8.13 16.74 1.70
N ILE A 289 -7.03 16.78 2.43
CA ILE A 289 -6.56 17.98 3.10
C ILE A 289 -5.82 18.83 2.06
N VAL A 290 -6.21 20.07 1.94
CA VAL A 290 -5.63 21.03 0.99
C VAL A 290 -5.25 22.31 1.72
N PRO A 291 -4.29 23.10 1.18
CA PRO A 291 -3.99 24.43 1.66
C PRO A 291 -5.26 25.29 1.77
N ALA A 292 -5.29 26.20 2.73
CA ALA A 292 -6.39 27.18 2.80
C ALA A 292 -6.40 28.05 1.53
N ALA A 293 -7.59 28.38 1.05
CA ALA A 293 -7.75 29.24 -0.13
C ALA A 293 -7.19 30.66 0.11
N ASP A 294 -7.21 31.11 1.38
CA ASP A 294 -6.65 32.39 1.80
C ASP A 294 -5.85 32.19 3.10
N TYR A 295 -4.57 32.49 3.05
CA TYR A 295 -3.67 32.45 4.20
C TYR A 295 -3.45 33.81 4.87
N ALA A 296 -4.00 34.92 4.32
CA ALA A 296 -3.76 36.25 4.87
C ALA A 296 -4.10 36.37 6.37
N PRO A 297 -5.21 35.78 6.89
CA PRO A 297 -5.49 35.80 8.32
C PRO A 297 -4.44 35.05 9.17
N LEU A 298 -4.00 33.87 8.71
CA LEU A 298 -2.98 33.07 9.39
C LEU A 298 -1.62 33.76 9.35
N ASP A 299 -1.23 34.29 8.18
CA ASP A 299 0.04 35.00 8.01
C ASP A 299 0.13 36.26 8.89
N ASN A 300 -1.00 36.99 9.00
CA ASN A 300 -1.11 38.16 9.88
C ASN A 300 -1.00 37.75 11.36
N ALA A 301 -1.64 36.65 11.76
CA ALA A 301 -1.52 36.12 13.11
C ALA A 301 -0.06 35.67 13.41
N ILE A 302 0.61 35.02 12.46
CA ILE A 302 2.03 34.63 12.57
C ILE A 302 2.96 35.87 12.65
N ALA A 303 2.65 36.95 11.92
CA ALA A 303 3.41 38.18 11.99
C ALA A 303 3.37 38.79 13.42
N ASN A 304 2.20 38.72 14.06
CA ASN A 304 1.90 39.26 15.37
C ASN A 304 1.83 38.17 16.47
N ILE A 305 2.57 37.08 16.33
CA ILE A 305 2.42 35.89 17.19
C ILE A 305 2.67 36.17 18.68
N ASN A 306 3.51 37.13 19.00
CA ASN A 306 3.81 37.56 20.39
C ASN A 306 2.64 38.27 21.09
N ASP A 307 1.59 38.67 20.36
CA ASP A 307 0.39 39.26 20.96
C ASP A 307 -0.50 38.16 21.59
N TYR A 308 -0.29 36.89 21.23
CA TYR A 308 -1.09 35.78 21.74
C TYR A 308 -0.40 35.13 22.95
N LYS A 309 -1.19 34.87 23.99
CA LYS A 309 -0.78 34.11 25.15
C LYS A 309 -0.84 32.61 24.89
N TRP A 310 -1.85 32.18 24.10
CA TRP A 310 -2.06 30.78 23.77
C TRP A 310 -2.13 30.56 22.25
N LEU A 311 -1.51 29.47 21.82
CA LEU A 311 -1.68 28.90 20.47
C LEU A 311 -2.26 27.49 20.65
N VAL A 312 -3.46 27.30 20.11
CA VAL A 312 -4.24 26.07 20.30
C VAL A 312 -4.39 25.33 18.99
N PHE A 313 -4.05 24.05 19.01
CA PHE A 313 -4.16 23.14 17.88
C PHE A 313 -5.20 22.05 18.15
N THR A 314 -6.13 21.87 17.22
CA THR A 314 -7.18 20.85 17.29
C THR A 314 -6.91 19.65 16.35
N SER A 315 -5.78 19.62 15.66
CA SER A 315 -5.35 18.52 14.78
C SER A 315 -3.86 18.59 14.45
N ALA A 316 -3.25 17.45 14.13
CA ALA A 316 -1.89 17.38 13.60
C ALA A 316 -1.74 18.18 12.30
N ASN A 317 -2.72 18.10 11.38
CA ASN A 317 -2.70 18.90 10.15
C ASN A 317 -2.64 20.41 10.43
N GLY A 318 -3.34 20.87 11.48
CA GLY A 318 -3.28 22.27 11.90
C GLY A 318 -1.87 22.69 12.30
N VAL A 319 -1.13 21.83 12.99
CA VAL A 319 0.28 22.03 13.32
C VAL A 319 1.12 22.10 12.04
N ASP A 320 1.02 21.10 11.16
CA ASP A 320 1.85 21.01 9.96
C ASP A 320 1.69 22.24 9.06
N TYR A 321 0.44 22.63 8.75
CA TYR A 321 0.16 23.81 7.93
C TYR A 321 0.56 25.13 8.60
N PHE A 322 0.42 25.24 9.94
CA PHE A 322 0.91 26.39 10.67
C PHE A 322 2.43 26.52 10.55
N PHE A 323 3.19 25.45 10.74
CA PHE A 323 4.64 25.45 10.63
C PHE A 323 5.13 25.67 9.19
N GLU A 324 4.41 25.17 8.19
CA GLU A 324 4.67 25.50 6.79
C GLU A 324 4.57 27.02 6.54
N ARG A 325 3.51 27.65 7.06
CA ARG A 325 3.35 29.11 6.96
C ARG A 325 4.35 29.90 7.78
N LEU A 326 4.69 29.40 8.97
CA LEU A 326 5.73 29.99 9.81
C LEU A 326 7.10 30.01 9.07
N GLY A 327 7.45 28.92 8.42
CA GLY A 327 8.63 28.79 7.57
C GLY A 327 8.58 29.72 6.33
N ALA A 328 7.42 29.85 5.69
CA ALA A 328 7.20 30.78 4.58
C ALA A 328 7.43 32.24 5.02
N ALA A 329 7.06 32.58 6.27
CA ALA A 329 7.34 33.87 6.89
C ALA A 329 8.81 34.03 7.36
N LYS A 330 9.71 33.09 7.03
CA LYS A 330 11.12 33.03 7.45
C LYS A 330 11.30 33.04 8.98
N LYS A 331 10.33 32.50 9.71
CA LYS A 331 10.36 32.27 11.15
C LYS A 331 10.47 30.75 11.42
N ASP A 332 10.89 30.40 12.62
CA ASP A 332 10.94 29.02 13.11
C ASP A 332 10.34 28.90 14.54
N ALA A 333 10.44 27.73 15.17
CA ALA A 333 9.89 27.47 16.48
C ALA A 333 10.29 28.48 17.56
N ARG A 334 11.42 29.18 17.43
CA ARG A 334 11.84 30.23 18.35
C ARG A 334 10.90 31.42 18.41
N ALA A 335 10.10 31.63 17.34
CA ALA A 335 9.08 32.67 17.33
C ALA A 335 7.95 32.42 18.36
N LEU A 336 7.83 31.19 18.85
CA LEU A 336 6.80 30.76 19.81
C LEU A 336 7.30 30.74 21.26
N ALA A 337 8.51 31.27 21.56
CA ALA A 337 9.12 31.19 22.87
C ALA A 337 8.25 31.81 24.00
N ASN A 338 7.41 32.77 23.69
CA ASN A 338 6.52 33.44 24.64
C ASN A 338 5.05 33.02 24.53
N VAL A 339 4.74 31.96 23.78
CA VAL A 339 3.38 31.49 23.52
C VAL A 339 3.19 30.12 24.16
N THR A 340 2.17 29.96 24.97
CA THR A 340 1.81 28.68 25.59
C THR A 340 1.05 27.83 24.56
N LEU A 341 1.38 26.53 24.49
CA LEU A 341 0.90 25.63 23.44
C LEU A 341 -0.13 24.65 24.00
N ALA A 342 -1.30 24.57 23.38
CA ALA A 342 -2.30 23.56 23.72
C ALA A 342 -2.61 22.64 22.52
N ALA A 343 -2.67 21.35 22.80
CA ALA A 343 -3.00 20.33 21.81
C ALA A 343 -4.23 19.53 22.28
N ILE A 344 -5.18 19.28 21.36
CA ILE A 344 -6.41 18.54 21.69
C ILE A 344 -6.15 17.09 22.10
N GLY A 345 -5.02 16.51 21.72
CA GLY A 345 -4.70 15.12 22.02
C GLY A 345 -3.29 14.71 21.61
N SER A 346 -2.97 13.45 21.90
CA SER A 346 -1.61 12.88 21.73
C SER A 346 -1.05 12.97 20.31
N ALA A 347 -1.89 12.79 19.27
CA ALA A 347 -1.45 12.89 17.87
C ALA A 347 -1.06 14.32 17.50
N THR A 348 -1.77 15.32 18.02
CA THR A 348 -1.45 16.75 17.82
C THR A 348 -0.21 17.14 18.60
N ALA A 349 -0.07 16.65 19.82
CA ALA A 349 1.14 16.87 20.63
C ALA A 349 2.37 16.22 20.00
N LYS A 350 2.22 15.04 19.39
CA LYS A 350 3.30 14.40 18.64
C LYS A 350 3.73 15.25 17.43
N ALA A 351 2.78 15.81 16.69
CA ALA A 351 3.10 16.71 15.58
C ALA A 351 3.90 17.95 16.05
N LEU A 352 3.55 18.52 17.21
CA LEU A 352 4.36 19.60 17.82
C LEU A 352 5.78 19.12 18.15
N ALA A 353 5.92 17.91 18.69
CA ALA A 353 7.22 17.34 19.04
C ALA A 353 8.12 17.12 17.79
N GLU A 354 7.55 16.82 16.64
CA GLU A 354 8.28 16.73 15.36
C GLU A 354 8.87 18.08 14.92
N HIS A 355 8.28 19.19 15.38
CA HIS A 355 8.81 20.55 15.22
C HIS A 355 9.66 21.04 16.42
N GLY A 356 10.02 20.13 17.35
CA GLY A 356 10.88 20.43 18.50
C GLY A 356 10.17 21.15 19.65
N LEU A 357 8.83 21.11 19.72
CA LEU A 357 8.03 21.77 20.75
C LEU A 357 7.22 20.76 21.57
N THR A 358 7.03 21.06 22.85
CA THR A 358 6.17 20.29 23.75
C THR A 358 4.88 21.05 23.97
N ALA A 359 3.73 20.39 23.91
CA ALA A 359 2.47 20.99 24.30
C ALA A 359 2.44 21.16 25.82
N ASP A 360 2.12 22.37 26.29
CA ASP A 360 1.99 22.69 27.72
C ASP A 360 0.70 22.14 28.30
N LEU A 361 -0.35 22.01 27.47
CA LEU A 361 -1.65 21.52 27.90
C LEU A 361 -2.21 20.49 26.90
N ILE A 362 -2.56 19.32 27.41
CA ILE A 362 -3.25 18.24 26.70
C ILE A 362 -4.35 17.72 27.62
N PRO A 363 -5.66 17.75 27.21
CA PRO A 363 -6.75 17.24 28.05
C PRO A 363 -6.70 15.72 28.20
N SER A 364 -7.33 15.19 29.25
CA SER A 364 -7.40 13.75 29.53
C SER A 364 -8.26 12.98 28.52
N ALA A 365 -9.36 13.58 28.03
CA ALA A 365 -10.14 13.08 26.91
C ALA A 365 -10.00 14.01 25.70
N TYR A 366 -9.76 13.44 24.53
CA TYR A 366 -9.38 14.13 23.29
C TYR A 366 -10.60 14.76 22.58
N LYS A 367 -11.33 15.64 23.30
CA LYS A 367 -12.53 16.33 22.82
C LYS A 367 -12.39 17.84 22.98
N ALA A 368 -13.10 18.58 22.14
CA ALA A 368 -13.10 20.04 22.18
C ALA A 368 -13.66 20.61 23.49
N GLU A 369 -14.63 19.91 24.06
CA GLU A 369 -15.26 20.23 25.33
C GLU A 369 -14.25 20.14 26.49
N GLU A 370 -13.53 19.05 26.58
CA GLU A 370 -12.48 18.80 27.58
C GLU A 370 -11.30 19.77 27.44
N LEU A 371 -10.92 20.09 26.19
CA LEU A 371 -9.87 21.09 25.95
C LEU A 371 -10.32 22.47 26.39
N ALA A 372 -11.60 22.83 26.15
CA ALA A 372 -12.17 24.09 26.61
C ALA A 372 -12.20 24.18 28.15
N GLU A 373 -12.55 23.09 28.83
CA GLU A 373 -12.60 23.03 30.30
C GLU A 373 -11.17 23.12 30.89
N ALA A 374 -10.23 22.38 30.34
CA ALA A 374 -8.82 22.43 30.78
C ALA A 374 -8.21 23.83 30.59
N LEU A 375 -8.48 24.48 29.46
CA LEU A 375 -8.04 25.85 29.20
C LEU A 375 -8.73 26.88 30.10
N ALA A 376 -9.99 26.65 30.52
CA ALA A 376 -10.72 27.56 31.36
C ALA A 376 -10.08 27.76 32.76
N GLY A 377 -9.33 26.74 33.25
CA GLY A 377 -8.55 26.84 34.47
C GLY A 377 -7.26 27.69 34.36
N GLU A 378 -6.76 27.92 33.15
CA GLU A 378 -5.46 28.55 32.89
C GLU A 378 -5.59 29.94 32.23
N ILE A 379 -6.76 30.27 31.70
CA ILE A 379 -7.04 31.50 30.95
C ILE A 379 -7.70 32.55 31.83
N THR A 380 -7.27 33.79 31.66
CA THR A 380 -7.89 34.98 32.30
C THR A 380 -8.62 35.82 31.25
N ALA A 381 -9.65 36.57 31.71
CA ALA A 381 -10.38 37.48 30.79
C ALA A 381 -9.41 38.51 30.16
N GLY A 382 -9.52 38.65 28.82
CA GLY A 382 -8.65 39.51 28.03
C GLY A 382 -7.45 38.77 27.41
N ASP A 383 -7.15 37.50 27.79
CA ASP A 383 -6.08 36.74 27.16
C ASP A 383 -6.41 36.53 25.67
N LYS A 384 -5.42 36.79 24.82
CA LYS A 384 -5.52 36.54 23.36
C LYS A 384 -5.12 35.10 23.05
N ILE A 385 -5.96 34.41 22.32
CA ILE A 385 -5.82 33.01 21.92
C ILE A 385 -5.85 32.91 20.42
N LEU A 386 -4.83 32.29 19.83
CA LEU A 386 -4.81 31.93 18.43
C LEU A 386 -5.27 30.46 18.30
N LEU A 387 -6.36 30.22 17.57
CA LEU A 387 -6.86 28.88 17.25
C LEU A 387 -6.64 28.58 15.78
N ALA A 388 -5.57 27.84 15.47
CA ALA A 388 -5.22 27.42 14.11
C ALA A 388 -5.88 26.05 13.80
N ARG A 389 -6.92 26.05 12.93
CA ARG A 389 -7.75 24.85 12.70
C ARG A 389 -8.21 24.69 11.24
N ALA A 390 -8.93 23.61 10.96
CA ALA A 390 -9.64 23.44 9.71
C ALA A 390 -10.69 24.55 9.50
N LYS A 391 -10.94 24.94 8.23
CA LYS A 391 -11.99 25.90 7.84
C LYS A 391 -13.37 25.49 8.37
N VAL A 392 -13.71 24.22 8.26
CA VAL A 392 -14.95 23.66 8.77
C VAL A 392 -14.65 22.87 10.05
N ALA A 393 -15.05 23.36 11.20
CA ALA A 393 -14.91 22.72 12.50
C ALA A 393 -15.99 23.17 13.45
N ARG A 394 -16.24 22.42 14.55
CA ARG A 394 -17.27 22.77 15.55
C ARG A 394 -16.90 24.06 16.29
N GLU A 395 -17.89 24.92 16.54
CA GLU A 395 -17.69 26.20 17.21
C GLU A 395 -17.63 26.09 18.76
N VAL A 396 -17.83 24.89 19.31
CA VAL A 396 -17.88 24.67 20.78
C VAL A 396 -16.64 25.26 21.49
N LEU A 397 -15.44 24.97 20.99
CA LEU A 397 -14.19 25.44 21.63
C LEU A 397 -14.07 26.98 21.62
N PRO A 398 -14.12 27.69 20.47
CA PRO A 398 -14.00 29.13 20.49
C PRO A 398 -15.15 29.84 21.23
N GLU A 399 -16.39 29.31 21.18
CA GLU A 399 -17.51 29.86 21.94
C GLU A 399 -17.29 29.70 23.46
N SER A 400 -16.81 28.55 23.92
CA SER A 400 -16.54 28.32 25.35
C SER A 400 -15.44 29.25 25.85
N LEU A 401 -14.37 29.44 25.08
CA LEU A 401 -13.27 30.34 25.44
C LEU A 401 -13.72 31.82 25.47
N ARG A 402 -14.55 32.23 24.53
CA ARG A 402 -15.13 33.60 24.53
C ARG A 402 -16.06 33.85 25.73
N LYS A 403 -16.80 32.82 26.19
CA LYS A 403 -17.68 32.93 27.37
C LYS A 403 -16.93 33.26 28.67
N ILE A 404 -15.69 32.83 28.79
CA ILE A 404 -14.82 33.13 29.93
C ILE A 404 -14.03 34.44 29.76
N GLY A 405 -14.34 35.20 28.71
CA GLY A 405 -13.76 36.54 28.45
C GLY A 405 -12.48 36.54 27.64
N ALA A 406 -12.05 35.44 27.06
CA ALA A 406 -10.89 35.38 26.17
C ALA A 406 -11.17 36.04 24.79
N ILE A 407 -10.14 36.63 24.19
CA ILE A 407 -10.17 37.17 22.83
C ILE A 407 -9.65 36.05 21.91
N VAL A 408 -10.55 35.43 21.15
CA VAL A 408 -10.21 34.25 20.35
C VAL A 408 -10.20 34.59 18.86
N ASP A 409 -9.01 34.54 18.27
CA ASP A 409 -8.78 34.63 16.83
C ASP A 409 -8.75 33.23 16.24
N VAL A 410 -9.76 32.91 15.41
CA VAL A 410 -9.88 31.63 14.71
C VAL A 410 -9.36 31.81 13.31
N VAL A 411 -8.31 31.09 12.96
CA VAL A 411 -7.67 31.17 11.63
C VAL A 411 -7.70 29.81 10.92
N THR A 412 -7.96 29.85 9.63
CA THR A 412 -7.95 28.65 8.81
C THR A 412 -6.53 28.26 8.47
N ALA A 413 -6.07 27.15 9.01
CA ALA A 413 -4.77 26.58 8.68
C ALA A 413 -4.84 25.70 7.42
N TYR A 414 -5.96 24.99 7.21
CA TYR A 414 -6.17 24.11 6.06
C TYR A 414 -7.66 23.95 5.77
N GLU A 415 -7.96 23.43 4.57
CA GLU A 415 -9.31 23.05 4.18
C GLU A 415 -9.41 21.54 3.95
N THR A 416 -10.62 21.03 4.12
CA THR A 416 -10.97 19.65 3.81
C THR A 416 -11.93 19.68 2.63
N VAL A 417 -11.56 19.04 1.52
CA VAL A 417 -12.40 18.92 0.33
C VAL A 417 -12.75 17.46 0.07
N ALA A 418 -13.93 17.20 -0.49
CA ALA A 418 -14.28 15.87 -0.94
C ALA A 418 -13.36 15.47 -2.10
N ASP A 419 -12.68 14.36 -2.01
CA ASP A 419 -11.84 13.77 -3.07
C ASP A 419 -11.73 12.26 -2.87
N CYS A 420 -12.18 11.52 -3.85
CA CYS A 420 -12.04 10.06 -3.86
C CYS A 420 -11.44 9.63 -5.19
N LYS A 421 -10.11 9.59 -5.26
CA LYS A 421 -9.40 9.17 -6.47
C LYS A 421 -9.71 7.73 -6.88
N ASN A 422 -10.02 6.86 -5.92
CA ASN A 422 -10.28 5.44 -6.13
C ASN A 422 -11.79 5.13 -6.06
N LYS A 423 -12.64 6.09 -6.44
CA LYS A 423 -14.11 5.93 -6.38
C LYS A 423 -14.59 4.72 -7.18
N ASP A 424 -14.05 4.53 -8.38
CA ASP A 424 -14.48 3.43 -9.26
C ASP A 424 -14.07 2.08 -8.66
N GLU A 425 -12.84 1.95 -8.14
CA GLU A 425 -12.36 0.74 -7.46
C GLU A 425 -13.18 0.45 -6.17
N LEU A 426 -13.51 1.49 -5.40
CA LEU A 426 -14.38 1.39 -4.23
C LEU A 426 -15.76 0.85 -4.62
N ILE A 427 -16.38 1.42 -5.65
CA ILE A 427 -17.71 1.00 -6.11
C ILE A 427 -17.66 -0.43 -6.63
N GLU A 428 -16.68 -0.79 -7.45
CA GLU A 428 -16.50 -2.14 -7.99
C GLU A 428 -16.33 -3.18 -6.85
N ALA A 429 -15.52 -2.88 -5.85
CA ALA A 429 -15.31 -3.77 -4.71
C ALA A 429 -16.59 -3.97 -3.87
N LEU A 430 -17.42 -2.94 -3.73
CA LEU A 430 -18.70 -3.02 -3.05
C LEU A 430 -19.77 -3.74 -3.91
N GLU A 431 -19.84 -3.47 -5.20
CA GLU A 431 -20.79 -4.09 -6.13
C GLU A 431 -20.55 -5.59 -6.28
N SER A 432 -19.30 -5.98 -6.45
CA SER A 432 -18.88 -7.40 -6.60
C SER A 432 -19.01 -8.20 -5.30
N GLY A 433 -19.14 -7.53 -4.14
CA GLY A 433 -19.09 -8.17 -2.82
C GLY A 433 -17.68 -8.57 -2.38
N GLU A 434 -16.64 -8.09 -3.05
CA GLU A 434 -15.24 -8.27 -2.65
C GLU A 434 -14.93 -7.55 -1.34
N ALA A 435 -15.50 -6.35 -1.13
CA ALA A 435 -15.31 -5.57 0.08
C ALA A 435 -15.88 -6.30 1.31
N SER A 436 -15.00 -6.76 2.19
CA SER A 436 -15.37 -7.45 3.43
C SER A 436 -15.66 -6.47 4.57
N ILE A 437 -14.91 -5.37 4.64
CA ILE A 437 -14.98 -4.36 5.70
C ILE A 437 -14.85 -2.96 5.11
N VAL A 438 -15.59 -2.00 5.69
CA VAL A 438 -15.36 -0.55 5.50
C VAL A 438 -15.05 0.07 6.86
N THR A 439 -13.89 0.73 6.98
CA THR A 439 -13.44 1.33 8.24
C THR A 439 -13.76 2.82 8.30
N PHE A 440 -14.25 3.27 9.45
CA PHE A 440 -14.56 4.67 9.73
C PHE A 440 -13.82 5.15 10.98
N THR A 441 -12.98 6.15 10.83
CA THR A 441 -12.15 6.69 11.93
C THR A 441 -12.64 8.04 12.46
N SER A 442 -13.74 8.55 11.94
CA SER A 442 -14.43 9.76 12.44
C SER A 442 -15.82 9.88 11.83
N SER A 443 -16.68 10.73 12.42
CA SER A 443 -17.99 11.06 11.85
C SER A 443 -17.89 11.67 10.45
N SER A 444 -16.89 12.49 10.20
CA SER A 444 -16.68 13.10 8.88
C SER A 444 -16.33 12.08 7.81
N THR A 445 -15.63 10.98 8.15
CA THR A 445 -15.37 9.92 7.17
C THR A 445 -16.65 9.19 6.76
N VAL A 446 -17.66 9.10 7.66
CA VAL A 446 -18.98 8.54 7.34
C VAL A 446 -19.71 9.46 6.37
N THR A 447 -19.91 10.72 6.74
CA THR A 447 -20.69 11.67 5.92
C THR A 447 -20.08 11.86 4.54
N ASN A 448 -18.75 12.00 4.46
CA ASN A 448 -18.08 12.23 3.19
C ASN A 448 -18.09 10.98 2.30
N LEU A 449 -17.97 9.76 2.86
CA LEU A 449 -18.10 8.54 2.06
C LEU A 449 -19.51 8.41 1.48
N LEU A 450 -20.55 8.71 2.26
CA LEU A 450 -21.93 8.70 1.79
C LEU A 450 -22.16 9.73 0.66
N GLU A 451 -21.53 10.89 0.74
CA GLU A 451 -21.56 11.89 -0.32
C GLU A 451 -20.86 11.38 -1.59
N VAL A 452 -19.67 10.77 -1.45
CA VAL A 452 -18.93 10.15 -2.58
C VAL A 452 -19.76 9.06 -3.27
N LEU A 453 -20.44 8.22 -2.50
CA LEU A 453 -21.26 7.13 -3.03
C LEU A 453 -22.58 7.63 -3.66
N GLY A 454 -23.13 8.76 -3.20
CA GLY A 454 -24.36 9.34 -3.74
C GLY A 454 -25.52 8.34 -3.76
N ASP A 455 -26.09 8.06 -4.94
CA ASP A 455 -27.21 7.12 -5.09
C ASP A 455 -26.82 5.66 -4.82
N LYS A 456 -25.51 5.33 -4.81
CA LYS A 456 -25.00 3.97 -4.55
C LYS A 456 -24.68 3.69 -3.07
N LYS A 457 -25.03 4.58 -2.15
CA LYS A 457 -24.76 4.43 -0.71
C LYS A 457 -25.26 3.13 -0.08
N GLU A 458 -26.30 2.53 -0.62
CA GLU A 458 -26.86 1.24 -0.17
C GLU A 458 -25.87 0.06 -0.32
N LEU A 459 -24.85 0.21 -1.18
CA LEU A 459 -23.79 -0.80 -1.34
C LEU A 459 -23.02 -1.05 -0.04
N LEU A 460 -22.98 -0.07 0.89
CA LEU A 460 -22.33 -0.24 2.20
C LEU A 460 -22.93 -1.38 3.02
N ASN A 461 -24.19 -1.76 2.77
CA ASN A 461 -24.83 -2.89 3.46
C ASN A 461 -24.24 -4.25 3.07
N LYS A 462 -23.42 -4.31 2.01
CA LYS A 462 -22.75 -5.55 1.58
C LYS A 462 -21.46 -5.84 2.35
N ALA A 463 -20.95 -4.88 3.13
CA ALA A 463 -19.71 -5.01 3.90
C ALA A 463 -19.96 -4.82 5.40
N ALA A 464 -19.09 -5.38 6.23
CA ALA A 464 -19.10 -5.11 7.66
C ALA A 464 -18.56 -3.69 7.92
N LEU A 465 -19.33 -2.85 8.61
CA LEU A 465 -18.91 -1.48 8.94
C LEU A 465 -18.17 -1.46 10.27
N ALA A 466 -16.96 -0.93 10.28
CA ALA A 466 -16.09 -0.86 11.45
C ALA A 466 -15.89 0.60 11.89
N ALA A 467 -16.34 0.92 13.12
CA ALA A 467 -16.24 2.25 13.71
C ALA A 467 -15.14 2.29 14.79
N ILE A 468 -14.32 3.34 14.75
CA ILE A 468 -13.23 3.56 15.74
C ILE A 468 -13.76 3.91 17.12
N GLY A 469 -15.02 4.33 17.25
CA GLY A 469 -15.59 4.71 18.54
C GLY A 469 -17.06 5.08 18.45
N PRO A 470 -17.70 5.36 19.60
CA PRO A 470 -19.15 5.53 19.73
C PRO A 470 -19.69 6.70 18.90
N VAL A 471 -18.99 7.82 18.84
CA VAL A 471 -19.42 9.00 18.05
C VAL A 471 -19.51 8.68 16.56
N THR A 472 -18.55 7.89 16.06
CA THR A 472 -18.55 7.41 14.66
C THR A 472 -19.66 6.38 14.43
N ALA A 473 -19.84 5.45 15.38
CA ALA A 473 -20.90 4.46 15.34
C ALA A 473 -22.30 5.11 15.36
N ASP A 474 -22.50 6.12 16.17
CA ASP A 474 -23.78 6.85 16.25
C ASP A 474 -24.04 7.67 14.97
N THR A 475 -22.98 8.16 14.33
CA THR A 475 -23.14 8.81 13.01
C THR A 475 -23.59 7.81 11.95
N LEU A 476 -23.03 6.60 11.92
CA LEU A 476 -23.51 5.52 11.04
C LEU A 476 -24.99 5.22 11.28
N LYS A 477 -25.40 5.05 12.56
CA LYS A 477 -26.80 4.78 12.93
C LYS A 477 -27.75 5.90 12.49
N LYS A 478 -27.36 7.18 12.65
CA LYS A 478 -28.14 8.34 12.18
C LYS A 478 -28.40 8.32 10.68
N HIS A 479 -27.51 7.72 9.90
CA HIS A 479 -27.67 7.51 8.48
C HIS A 479 -28.30 6.17 8.08
N GLY A 480 -28.79 5.39 9.06
CA GLY A 480 -29.51 4.12 8.83
C GLY A 480 -28.60 2.89 8.72
N TYR A 481 -27.33 2.99 9.11
CA TYR A 481 -26.39 1.86 9.06
C TYR A 481 -26.07 1.33 10.45
N THR A 482 -25.94 0.00 10.57
CA THR A 482 -25.55 -0.64 11.82
C THR A 482 -24.08 -1.07 11.75
N PRO A 483 -23.16 -0.47 12.54
CA PRO A 483 -21.78 -0.92 12.58
C PRO A 483 -21.70 -2.32 13.21
N ALA A 484 -21.09 -3.26 12.50
CA ALA A 484 -20.85 -4.62 12.97
C ALA A 484 -19.63 -4.71 13.90
N ILE A 485 -18.69 -3.78 13.76
CA ILE A 485 -17.42 -3.74 14.49
C ILE A 485 -17.29 -2.38 15.17
N ASN A 486 -17.10 -2.40 16.49
CA ASN A 486 -16.87 -1.20 17.28
C ASN A 486 -15.61 -1.39 18.13
N ALA A 487 -14.65 -0.49 18.03
CA ALA A 487 -13.47 -0.52 18.87
C ALA A 487 -13.82 -0.17 20.32
N ALA A 488 -13.23 -0.91 21.27
CA ALA A 488 -13.33 -0.61 22.69
C ALA A 488 -12.42 0.56 23.10
N GLU A 489 -11.24 0.62 22.47
CA GLU A 489 -10.30 1.74 22.57
C GLU A 489 -10.35 2.56 21.27
N TYR A 490 -10.51 3.89 21.39
CA TYR A 490 -10.74 4.79 20.27
C TYR A 490 -9.45 5.18 19.55
N THR A 491 -8.62 4.16 19.30
CA THR A 491 -7.31 4.24 18.64
C THR A 491 -7.27 3.35 17.40
N ILE A 492 -6.24 3.54 16.55
CA ILE A 492 -6.01 2.65 15.42
C ILE A 492 -5.76 1.21 15.90
N ASP A 493 -5.04 1.03 17.01
CA ASP A 493 -4.76 -0.29 17.57
C ASP A 493 -6.03 -0.95 18.13
N GLY A 494 -6.88 -0.18 18.79
CA GLY A 494 -8.20 -0.66 19.25
C GLY A 494 -9.10 -1.08 18.09
N LEU A 495 -9.10 -0.31 16.99
CA LEU A 495 -9.84 -0.66 15.77
C LEU A 495 -9.30 -1.95 15.14
N MET A 496 -7.97 -2.10 15.05
CA MET A 496 -7.33 -3.32 14.56
C MET A 496 -7.70 -4.55 15.39
N THR A 497 -7.64 -4.42 16.72
CA THR A 497 -8.05 -5.49 17.66
C THR A 497 -9.50 -5.89 17.44
N ALA A 498 -10.40 -4.92 17.31
CA ALA A 498 -11.82 -5.18 17.06
C ALA A 498 -12.07 -5.91 15.72
N ILE A 499 -11.37 -5.49 14.65
CA ILE A 499 -11.46 -6.12 13.34
C ILE A 499 -10.94 -7.57 13.38
N THR A 500 -9.77 -7.79 13.97
CA THR A 500 -9.17 -9.14 14.07
C THR A 500 -10.05 -10.09 14.88
N ASN A 501 -10.59 -9.60 16.02
CA ASN A 501 -11.48 -10.40 16.86
C ASN A 501 -12.82 -10.73 16.19
N PHE A 502 -13.26 -9.91 15.25
CA PHE A 502 -14.50 -10.18 14.50
C PHE A 502 -14.37 -11.42 13.60
N TYR A 503 -13.17 -11.68 13.07
CA TYR A 503 -12.91 -12.85 12.20
C TYR A 503 -12.30 -14.04 12.92
N ASN A 504 -11.78 -13.88 14.13
CA ASN A 504 -11.25 -14.98 14.96
C ASN A 504 -12.35 -15.70 15.77
N LYS A 505 -13.63 -15.32 15.58
CA LYS A 505 -14.79 -16.02 16.13
C LYS A 505 -15.20 -17.10 15.13
#